data_5d401b4e417fb9aa08413d160e393511
#
_entry.id   5d401b4e417fb9aa08413d160e393511
#
_cell.length_a   1.000
_cell.length_b   1.000
_cell.length_c   1.000
_cell.angle_alpha   90.00
_cell.angle_beta   90.00
_cell.angle_gamma   90.00
#
_symmetry.space_group_name_H-M   'P 1'
#
loop_
_entity.id
_entity.type
_entity.pdbx_description
1 polymer ?
#
loop_
_entity_poly.entity_id
_entity_poly.type
_entity_poly.pdbx_seq_one_letter_code
_entity_poly.pdbx_strand_id
1 'polypeptide(L)'
;LLEACRANFSAIISLYSDPQNDVLTLIERSIASDKPRIDFQDDVGFRQRLWSVTDPAVLAKVVEIMHTKQLFIADGHHRYETALNYRRARRQQAGAPSGPQPYDNVLMLFASLEDKGLTVLPTHRVLTTGVPAPKDLLRMLDPVFEVTTLPFQAGNEAQVRGQFIETLRSRGQSVPMFGLALKNDPQYYLLTLRAAHRPSASASPRDRLDVSLLQQHVVATLCPTQQEQEAMLYSKDDHEALNWVRQGTGTA
;
A
#
# COMPACT_ATOMS: atom_id res chain seq x y z
N LEU A 1 21.37 -3.21 -13.19
CA LEU A 1 20.68 -4.45 -13.59
C LEU A 1 20.06 -4.28 -14.98
N LEU A 2 19.20 -3.26 -15.21
CA LEU A 2 18.54 -3.02 -16.51
C LEU A 2 19.55 -2.83 -17.67
N GLU A 3 20.65 -2.11 -17.44
CA GLU A 3 21.72 -1.94 -18.45
C GLU A 3 22.43 -3.24 -18.81
N ALA A 4 22.69 -4.09 -17.81
CA ALA A 4 23.40 -5.34 -18.02
C ALA A 4 22.52 -6.42 -18.66
N CYS A 5 21.28 -6.56 -18.19
CA CYS A 5 20.38 -7.65 -18.59
C CYS A 5 19.45 -7.27 -19.74
N ARG A 6 19.19 -5.99 -19.97
CA ARG A 6 18.24 -5.46 -20.98
C ARG A 6 16.86 -6.11 -20.89
N ALA A 7 16.43 -6.42 -19.67
CA ALA A 7 15.16 -7.11 -19.38
C ALA A 7 14.45 -6.49 -18.17
N ASN A 8 13.12 -6.58 -18.18
CA ASN A 8 12.29 -6.25 -17.03
C ASN A 8 12.02 -7.53 -16.22
N PHE A 9 12.45 -7.58 -14.96
CA PHE A 9 12.28 -8.74 -14.09
C PHE A 9 10.99 -8.68 -13.26
N SER A 10 10.43 -7.48 -13.07
CA SER A 10 9.13 -7.31 -12.44
C SER A 10 8.41 -6.10 -13.05
N ALA A 11 7.09 -6.19 -13.12
CA ALA A 11 6.25 -5.12 -13.64
C ALA A 11 6.16 -3.95 -12.66
N ILE A 12 6.05 -2.73 -13.18
CA ILE A 12 5.54 -1.59 -12.42
C ILE A 12 4.05 -1.79 -12.24
N ILE A 13 3.50 -1.52 -11.07
CA ILE A 13 2.06 -1.63 -10.82
C ILE A 13 1.45 -0.24 -10.92
N SER A 14 0.52 -0.08 -11.86
CA SER A 14 -0.20 1.16 -12.10
C SER A 14 -1.71 0.97 -12.00
N LEU A 15 -2.36 1.95 -11.38
CA LEU A 15 -3.80 2.03 -11.27
C LEU A 15 -4.35 3.08 -12.24
N TYR A 16 -5.56 2.86 -12.75
CA TYR A 16 -6.28 3.82 -13.57
C TYR A 16 -7.78 3.78 -13.24
N SER A 17 -8.50 4.88 -13.48
CA SER A 17 -9.95 4.91 -13.29
C SER A 17 -10.67 4.50 -14.57
N ASP A 18 -11.59 3.55 -14.44
CA ASP A 18 -12.44 3.02 -15.52
C ASP A 18 -13.83 2.65 -15.00
N PRO A 19 -14.67 3.63 -14.64
CA PRO A 19 -15.97 3.41 -14.01
C PRO A 19 -16.94 2.56 -14.85
N GLN A 20 -16.78 2.54 -16.16
CA GLN A 20 -17.57 1.73 -17.09
C GLN A 20 -16.98 0.35 -17.32
N ASN A 21 -15.78 0.09 -16.80
CA ASN A 21 -15.04 -1.17 -16.96
C ASN A 21 -14.81 -1.56 -18.44
N ASP A 22 -14.57 -0.55 -19.28
CA ASP A 22 -14.47 -0.72 -20.75
C ASP A 22 -13.26 -1.56 -21.13
N VAL A 23 -12.10 -1.30 -20.51
CA VAL A 23 -10.84 -2.02 -20.83
C VAL A 23 -10.96 -3.49 -20.48
N LEU A 24 -11.38 -3.82 -19.25
CA LEU A 24 -11.47 -5.21 -18.82
C LEU A 24 -12.55 -5.97 -19.60
N THR A 25 -13.71 -5.35 -19.83
CA THR A 25 -14.79 -5.92 -20.65
C THR A 25 -14.32 -6.26 -22.06
N LEU A 26 -13.54 -5.37 -22.68
CA LEU A 26 -12.99 -5.61 -24.02
C LEU A 26 -12.03 -6.80 -24.01
N ILE A 27 -11.12 -6.85 -23.05
CA ILE A 27 -10.15 -7.95 -22.92
C ILE A 27 -10.87 -9.27 -22.62
N GLU A 28 -11.78 -9.31 -21.67
CA GLU A 28 -12.54 -10.51 -21.32
C GLU A 28 -13.33 -11.09 -22.50
N ARG A 29 -13.95 -10.22 -23.30
CA ARG A 29 -14.64 -10.64 -24.53
C ARG A 29 -13.69 -11.24 -25.54
N SER A 30 -12.48 -10.69 -25.67
CA SER A 30 -11.49 -11.18 -26.63
C SER A 30 -10.93 -12.55 -26.28
N ILE A 31 -10.94 -12.93 -24.99
CA ILE A 31 -10.40 -14.20 -24.50
C ILE A 31 -11.50 -15.19 -24.07
N ALA A 32 -12.77 -14.86 -24.28
CA ALA A 32 -13.90 -15.64 -23.73
C ALA A 32 -13.92 -17.13 -24.17
N SER A 33 -13.42 -17.42 -25.37
CA SER A 33 -13.29 -18.78 -25.91
C SER A 33 -11.91 -19.39 -25.73
N ASP A 34 -10.94 -18.61 -25.23
CA ASP A 34 -9.55 -19.04 -25.16
C ASP A 34 -9.22 -19.75 -23.84
N LYS A 35 -8.42 -20.79 -23.93
CA LYS A 35 -7.85 -21.40 -22.75
C LYS A 35 -6.70 -20.53 -22.24
N PRO A 36 -6.57 -20.39 -20.89
CA PRO A 36 -5.42 -19.70 -20.33
C PRO A 36 -4.11 -20.39 -20.73
N ARG A 37 -3.08 -19.63 -20.98
CA ARG A 37 -1.72 -20.15 -21.21
C ARG A 37 -1.10 -20.74 -19.95
N ILE A 38 -1.47 -20.17 -18.80
CA ILE A 38 -1.06 -20.60 -17.47
C ILE A 38 -2.34 -20.73 -16.64
N ASP A 39 -2.48 -21.84 -15.94
CA ASP A 39 -3.58 -22.10 -15.00
C ASP A 39 -3.06 -23.06 -13.93
N PHE A 40 -2.80 -22.53 -12.73
CA PHE A 40 -2.34 -23.33 -11.59
C PHE A 40 -2.83 -22.72 -10.27
N GLN A 41 -2.75 -23.49 -9.20
CA GLN A 41 -2.95 -23.02 -7.85
C GLN A 41 -1.60 -22.81 -7.18
N ASP A 42 -1.38 -21.64 -6.58
CA ASP A 42 -0.15 -21.34 -5.86
C ASP A 42 -0.11 -22.00 -4.47
N ASP A 43 1.03 -21.87 -3.78
CA ASP A 43 1.27 -22.49 -2.47
C ASP A 43 0.36 -21.93 -1.36
N VAL A 44 -0.27 -20.77 -1.60
CA VAL A 44 -1.21 -20.11 -0.67
C VAL A 44 -2.66 -20.48 -0.97
N GLY A 45 -2.91 -21.22 -2.08
CA GLY A 45 -4.23 -21.68 -2.49
C GLY A 45 -4.95 -20.76 -3.47
N PHE A 46 -4.35 -19.70 -3.96
CA PHE A 46 -4.92 -18.84 -5.00
C PHE A 46 -4.73 -19.43 -6.39
N ARG A 47 -5.79 -19.40 -7.21
CA ARG A 47 -5.72 -19.82 -8.61
C ARG A 47 -5.16 -18.69 -9.46
N GLN A 48 -4.04 -18.96 -10.13
CA GLN A 48 -3.35 -18.06 -11.04
C GLN A 48 -3.68 -18.43 -12.49
N ARG A 49 -4.19 -17.49 -13.29
CA ARG A 49 -4.50 -17.69 -14.70
C ARG A 49 -3.95 -16.56 -15.55
N LEU A 50 -3.36 -16.90 -16.69
CA LEU A 50 -2.79 -15.95 -17.63
C LEU A 50 -3.28 -16.23 -19.05
N TRP A 51 -3.75 -15.23 -19.72
CA TRP A 51 -4.07 -15.23 -21.16
C TRP A 51 -3.12 -14.29 -21.88
N SER A 52 -2.98 -14.51 -23.18
CA SER A 52 -2.21 -13.63 -24.07
C SER A 52 -3.15 -13.07 -25.12
N VAL A 53 -3.32 -11.78 -25.15
CA VAL A 53 -4.08 -11.06 -26.18
C VAL A 53 -3.08 -10.53 -27.22
N THR A 54 -3.22 -10.98 -28.47
CA THR A 54 -2.31 -10.61 -29.58
C THR A 54 -3.06 -10.03 -30.77
N ASP A 55 -4.38 -9.96 -30.72
CA ASP A 55 -5.19 -9.34 -31.79
C ASP A 55 -4.88 -7.85 -31.91
N PRO A 56 -4.37 -7.37 -33.06
CA PRO A 56 -4.01 -5.97 -33.26
C PRO A 56 -5.19 -5.01 -33.09
N ALA A 57 -6.42 -5.42 -33.44
CA ALA A 57 -7.60 -4.59 -33.31
C ALA A 57 -7.98 -4.38 -31.85
N VAL A 58 -7.90 -5.46 -31.03
CA VAL A 58 -8.13 -5.38 -29.58
C VAL A 58 -7.05 -4.51 -28.93
N LEU A 59 -5.79 -4.72 -29.28
CA LEU A 59 -4.66 -3.94 -28.72
C LEU A 59 -4.80 -2.45 -29.08
N ALA A 60 -5.14 -2.12 -30.33
CA ALA A 60 -5.35 -0.74 -30.75
C ALA A 60 -6.49 -0.08 -29.97
N LYS A 61 -7.58 -0.80 -29.73
CA LYS A 61 -8.73 -0.28 -28.95
C LYS A 61 -8.40 -0.09 -27.49
N VAL A 62 -7.64 -1.00 -26.86
CA VAL A 62 -7.13 -0.82 -25.49
C VAL A 62 -6.26 0.43 -25.41
N VAL A 63 -5.33 0.62 -26.35
CA VAL A 63 -4.47 1.82 -26.41
C VAL A 63 -5.30 3.09 -26.54
N GLU A 64 -6.32 3.10 -27.42
CA GLU A 64 -7.23 4.23 -27.59
C GLU A 64 -7.94 4.59 -26.28
N ILE A 65 -8.52 3.61 -25.58
CA ILE A 65 -9.20 3.84 -24.30
C ILE A 65 -8.22 4.33 -23.23
N MET A 66 -7.05 3.70 -23.12
CA MET A 66 -6.04 4.04 -22.13
C MET A 66 -5.35 5.38 -22.37
N HIS A 67 -5.33 5.89 -23.62
CA HIS A 67 -4.64 7.12 -24.00
C HIS A 67 -5.11 8.35 -23.21
N THR A 68 -6.38 8.41 -22.83
CA THR A 68 -6.98 9.53 -22.10
C THR A 68 -6.97 9.34 -20.58
N LYS A 69 -6.56 8.17 -20.09
CA LYS A 69 -6.60 7.86 -18.66
C LYS A 69 -5.34 8.32 -17.95
N GLN A 70 -5.53 8.87 -16.76
CA GLN A 70 -4.43 9.15 -15.85
C GLN A 70 -3.98 7.86 -15.18
N LEU A 71 -2.66 7.66 -15.12
CA LEU A 71 -2.05 6.50 -14.48
C LEU A 71 -1.45 6.91 -13.13
N PHE A 72 -1.69 6.08 -12.12
CA PHE A 72 -1.14 6.23 -10.78
C PHE A 72 -0.22 5.06 -10.50
N ILE A 73 1.07 5.30 -10.32
CA ILE A 73 2.01 4.24 -9.95
C ILE A 73 1.75 3.85 -8.49
N ALA A 74 1.27 2.64 -8.27
CA ALA A 74 1.02 2.09 -6.94
C ALA A 74 2.28 1.44 -6.35
N ASP A 75 3.09 0.82 -7.21
CA ASP A 75 4.38 0.22 -6.83
C ASP A 75 5.37 0.28 -7.98
N GLY A 76 6.66 0.35 -7.66
CA GLY A 76 7.74 0.36 -8.65
C GLY A 76 8.17 1.75 -9.12
N HIS A 77 8.03 2.79 -8.30
CA HIS A 77 8.50 4.14 -8.62
C HIS A 77 9.97 4.16 -9.06
N HIS A 78 10.86 3.47 -8.33
CA HIS A 78 12.27 3.36 -8.70
C HIS A 78 12.51 2.58 -10.00
N ARG A 79 11.65 1.60 -10.32
CA ARG A 79 11.70 0.88 -11.60
C ARG A 79 11.33 1.81 -12.76
N TYR A 80 10.34 2.66 -12.56
CA TYR A 80 9.93 3.67 -13.52
C TYR A 80 11.04 4.71 -13.77
N GLU A 81 11.60 5.27 -12.70
CA GLU A 81 12.72 6.23 -12.79
C GLU A 81 13.94 5.63 -13.46
N THR A 82 14.29 4.38 -13.10
CA THR A 82 15.39 3.63 -13.73
C THR A 82 15.16 3.43 -15.23
N ALA A 83 13.93 3.08 -15.63
CA ALA A 83 13.55 2.92 -17.03
C ALA A 83 13.66 4.24 -17.80
N LEU A 84 13.21 5.36 -17.22
CA LEU A 84 13.35 6.69 -17.81
C LEU A 84 14.83 7.08 -18.01
N ASN A 85 15.66 6.85 -17.01
CA ASN A 85 17.09 7.16 -17.09
C ASN A 85 17.80 6.28 -18.12
N TYR A 86 17.46 4.98 -18.17
CA TYR A 86 17.97 4.06 -19.19
C TYR A 86 17.56 4.50 -20.61
N ARG A 87 16.30 4.84 -20.82
CA ARG A 87 15.80 5.38 -22.09
C ARG A 87 16.60 6.61 -22.53
N ARG A 88 16.78 7.59 -21.61
CA ARG A 88 17.55 8.83 -21.91
C ARG A 88 18.98 8.50 -22.32
N ALA A 89 19.68 7.67 -21.57
CA ALA A 89 21.05 7.26 -21.85
C ALA A 89 21.17 6.53 -23.21
N ARG A 90 20.24 5.60 -23.50
CA ARG A 90 20.21 4.86 -24.77
C ARG A 90 19.93 5.76 -25.97
N ARG A 91 18.98 6.69 -25.86
CA ARG A 91 18.70 7.67 -26.94
C ARG A 91 19.90 8.58 -27.20
N GLN A 92 20.58 9.03 -26.17
CA GLN A 92 21.79 9.85 -26.30
C GLN A 92 22.92 9.08 -26.98
N GLN A 93 23.19 7.83 -26.57
CA GLN A 93 24.19 6.97 -27.16
C GLN A 93 23.90 6.65 -28.65
N ALA A 94 22.63 6.54 -29.02
CA ALA A 94 22.23 6.22 -30.39
C ALA A 94 22.03 7.46 -31.26
N GLY A 95 22.47 8.65 -30.83
CA GLY A 95 22.33 9.89 -31.63
C GLY A 95 20.88 10.37 -31.76
N ALA A 96 20.05 10.14 -30.75
CA ALA A 96 18.63 10.53 -30.71
C ALA A 96 17.81 10.03 -31.91
N PRO A 97 17.67 8.70 -32.10
CA PRO A 97 17.00 8.12 -33.25
C PRO A 97 15.55 8.60 -33.34
N SER A 98 15.08 8.81 -34.58
CA SER A 98 13.69 9.10 -34.87
C SER A 98 12.81 7.84 -34.71
N GLY A 99 11.63 8.01 -34.14
CA GLY A 99 10.67 6.92 -33.94
C GLY A 99 10.85 6.09 -32.68
N PRO A 100 9.90 5.18 -32.40
CA PRO A 100 9.87 4.37 -31.20
C PRO A 100 10.99 3.33 -31.20
N GLN A 101 11.61 3.14 -30.03
CA GLN A 101 12.66 2.16 -29.81
C GLN A 101 12.22 1.17 -28.71
N PRO A 102 12.72 -0.08 -28.68
CA PRO A 102 12.34 -1.06 -27.66
C PRO A 102 12.55 -0.56 -26.23
N TYR A 103 13.57 0.24 -25.98
CA TYR A 103 13.87 0.82 -24.67
C TYR A 103 12.98 2.04 -24.30
N ASP A 104 12.06 2.44 -25.17
CA ASP A 104 11.04 3.44 -24.84
C ASP A 104 9.89 2.86 -24.03
N ASN A 105 9.79 1.54 -23.95
CA ASN A 105 8.74 0.83 -23.26
C ASN A 105 9.27 0.17 -21.97
N VAL A 106 8.39 0.01 -21.00
CA VAL A 106 8.66 -0.70 -19.75
C VAL A 106 7.48 -1.61 -19.43
N LEU A 107 7.77 -2.75 -18.79
CA LEU A 107 6.72 -3.69 -18.39
C LEU A 107 5.88 -3.08 -17.26
N MET A 108 4.56 -2.99 -17.49
CA MET A 108 3.59 -2.49 -16.52
C MET A 108 2.40 -3.44 -16.37
N LEU A 109 1.95 -3.60 -15.14
CA LEU A 109 0.65 -4.18 -14.81
C LEU A 109 -0.32 -3.03 -14.58
N PHE A 110 -1.50 -3.10 -15.18
CA PHE A 110 -2.56 -2.11 -14.99
C PHE A 110 -3.75 -2.76 -14.28
N ALA A 111 -4.25 -2.10 -13.24
CA ALA A 111 -5.49 -2.50 -12.57
C ALA A 111 -6.46 -1.31 -12.50
N SER A 112 -7.74 -1.57 -12.72
CA SER A 112 -8.78 -0.55 -12.54
C SER A 112 -8.98 -0.26 -11.07
N LEU A 113 -9.12 1.03 -10.71
CA LEU A 113 -9.48 1.46 -9.34
C LEU A 113 -10.87 0.95 -8.93
N GLU A 114 -11.74 0.72 -9.90
CA GLU A 114 -13.11 0.25 -9.70
C GLU A 114 -13.24 -1.28 -9.73
N ASP A 115 -12.12 -2.01 -9.96
CA ASP A 115 -12.13 -3.47 -9.93
C ASP A 115 -12.46 -3.97 -8.52
N LYS A 116 -13.50 -4.81 -8.42
CA LYS A 116 -13.95 -5.40 -7.15
C LYS A 116 -12.91 -6.32 -6.49
N GLY A 117 -11.97 -6.81 -7.27
CA GLY A 117 -10.83 -7.61 -6.78
C GLY A 117 -9.70 -6.76 -6.21
N LEU A 118 -9.70 -5.44 -6.43
CA LEU A 118 -8.68 -4.57 -5.88
C LEU A 118 -8.89 -4.39 -4.38
N THR A 119 -7.98 -4.93 -3.58
CA THR A 119 -8.01 -4.79 -2.12
C THR A 119 -6.85 -3.92 -1.66
N VAL A 120 -7.17 -2.83 -0.96
CA VAL A 120 -6.18 -1.99 -0.28
C VAL A 120 -5.99 -2.54 1.13
N LEU A 121 -4.82 -3.09 1.39
CA LEU A 121 -4.49 -3.63 2.71
C LEU A 121 -3.97 -2.52 3.62
N PRO A 122 -4.20 -2.61 4.95
CA PRO A 122 -3.59 -1.71 5.90
C PRO A 122 -2.07 -1.86 5.87
N THR A 123 -1.36 -0.84 6.32
CA THR A 123 0.09 -0.92 6.52
C THR A 123 0.38 -0.56 7.96
N HIS A 124 0.49 -1.58 8.81
CA HIS A 124 0.86 -1.43 10.21
C HIS A 124 2.34 -1.06 10.30
N ARG A 125 2.66 -0.17 11.22
CA ARG A 125 4.02 0.28 11.48
C ARG A 125 4.46 -0.25 12.84
N VAL A 126 5.59 -0.91 12.86
CA VAL A 126 6.20 -1.43 14.09
C VAL A 126 7.49 -0.68 14.33
N LEU A 127 7.50 0.11 15.40
CA LEU A 127 8.64 0.90 15.83
C LEU A 127 9.62 -0.01 16.55
N THR A 128 10.89 0.02 16.16
CA THR A 128 11.93 -0.82 16.76
C THR A 128 12.71 -0.12 17.85
N THR A 129 12.70 1.23 17.85
CA THR A 129 13.44 2.08 18.78
C THR A 129 12.65 3.38 19.07
N GLY A 130 13.12 4.18 20.00
CA GLY A 130 12.65 5.54 20.21
C GLY A 130 11.31 5.68 20.96
N VAL A 131 10.69 4.59 21.41
CA VAL A 131 9.39 4.66 22.09
C VAL A 131 9.59 4.96 23.58
N PRO A 132 9.04 6.09 24.07
CA PRO A 132 9.08 6.45 25.48
C PRO A 132 8.37 5.43 26.38
N ALA A 133 8.57 5.54 27.69
CA ALA A 133 7.79 4.77 28.65
C ALA A 133 6.27 5.04 28.45
N PRO A 134 5.37 4.05 28.67
CA PRO A 134 3.95 4.17 28.36
C PRO A 134 3.31 5.46 28.89
N LYS A 135 3.60 5.84 30.14
CA LYS A 135 3.06 7.04 30.78
C LYS A 135 3.46 8.33 30.05
N ASP A 136 4.72 8.44 29.62
CA ASP A 136 5.21 9.63 28.93
C ASP A 136 4.71 9.68 27.50
N LEU A 137 4.66 8.54 26.82
CA LEU A 137 4.04 8.41 25.51
C LEU A 137 2.58 8.87 25.51
N LEU A 138 1.78 8.36 26.42
CA LEU A 138 0.38 8.74 26.53
C LEU A 138 0.20 10.24 26.81
N ARG A 139 1.06 10.83 27.67
CA ARG A 139 1.08 12.27 27.90
C ARG A 139 1.39 13.08 26.63
N MET A 140 2.28 12.59 25.77
CA MET A 140 2.61 13.23 24.50
C MET A 140 1.46 13.14 23.48
N LEU A 141 0.69 12.06 23.50
CA LEU A 141 -0.42 11.81 22.58
C LEU A 141 -1.75 12.46 23.04
N ASP A 142 -1.94 12.67 24.33
CA ASP A 142 -3.20 13.20 24.90
C ASP A 142 -3.70 14.52 24.28
N PRO A 143 -2.86 15.52 23.97
CA PRO A 143 -3.33 16.74 23.31
C PRO A 143 -4.01 16.49 21.97
N VAL A 144 -3.62 15.44 21.25
CA VAL A 144 -4.07 15.14 19.89
C VAL A 144 -5.14 14.06 19.88
N PHE A 145 -5.06 13.08 20.78
CA PHE A 145 -5.92 11.91 20.80
C PHE A 145 -6.72 11.80 22.09
N GLU A 146 -7.92 11.30 21.98
CA GLU A 146 -8.64 10.68 23.10
C GLU A 146 -8.18 9.23 23.17
N VAL A 147 -7.62 8.86 24.34
CA VAL A 147 -7.05 7.52 24.54
C VAL A 147 -8.01 6.65 25.34
N THR A 148 -8.38 5.50 24.76
CA THR A 148 -9.12 4.45 25.46
C THR A 148 -8.20 3.25 25.67
N THR A 149 -8.12 2.77 26.90
CA THR A 149 -7.30 1.59 27.26
C THR A 149 -8.14 0.32 27.31
N LEU A 150 -7.58 -0.78 26.80
CA LEU A 150 -8.15 -2.12 26.85
C LEU A 150 -7.18 -3.06 27.58
N PRO A 151 -7.26 -3.14 28.92
CA PRO A 151 -6.38 -3.99 29.69
C PRO A 151 -6.71 -5.47 29.49
N PHE A 152 -5.70 -6.32 29.58
CA PHE A 152 -5.86 -7.77 29.51
C PHE A 152 -4.92 -8.50 30.47
N GLN A 153 -5.21 -9.78 30.68
CA GLN A 153 -4.38 -10.76 31.37
C GLN A 153 -4.01 -11.87 30.39
N ALA A 154 -3.02 -12.71 30.73
CA ALA A 154 -2.59 -13.79 29.87
C ALA A 154 -3.73 -14.70 29.39
N GLY A 155 -4.73 -14.94 30.21
CA GLY A 155 -5.86 -15.84 29.89
C GLY A 155 -6.95 -15.23 28.99
N ASN A 156 -7.00 -13.91 28.81
CA ASN A 156 -8.04 -13.23 28.00
C ASN A 156 -7.47 -12.32 26.89
N GLU A 157 -6.16 -12.32 26.70
CA GLU A 157 -5.50 -11.45 25.72
C GLU A 157 -6.08 -11.63 24.31
N ALA A 158 -6.28 -12.85 23.86
CA ALA A 158 -6.83 -13.14 22.54
C ALA A 158 -8.24 -12.56 22.33
N GLN A 159 -9.08 -12.60 23.36
CA GLN A 159 -10.41 -11.99 23.32
C GLN A 159 -10.33 -10.46 23.24
N VAL A 160 -9.48 -9.83 24.08
CA VAL A 160 -9.29 -8.38 24.08
C VAL A 160 -8.66 -7.89 22.78
N ARG A 161 -7.72 -8.65 22.21
CA ARG A 161 -7.16 -8.40 20.88
C ARG A 161 -8.24 -8.39 19.79
N GLY A 162 -9.14 -9.39 19.81
CA GLY A 162 -10.29 -9.43 18.90
C GLY A 162 -11.17 -8.19 19.02
N GLN A 163 -11.50 -7.77 20.24
CA GLN A 163 -12.29 -6.56 20.50
C GLN A 163 -11.57 -5.28 20.04
N PHE A 164 -10.26 -5.21 20.25
CA PHE A 164 -9.41 -4.11 19.81
C PHE A 164 -9.44 -3.95 18.29
N ILE A 165 -9.18 -5.01 17.55
CA ILE A 165 -9.18 -5.01 16.08
C ILE A 165 -10.57 -4.70 15.54
N GLU A 166 -11.62 -5.32 16.08
CA GLU A 166 -12.98 -5.08 15.63
C GLU A 166 -13.44 -3.63 15.91
N THR A 167 -13.03 -3.04 17.02
CA THR A 167 -13.32 -1.63 17.33
C THR A 167 -12.65 -0.70 16.33
N LEU A 168 -11.39 -0.98 15.94
CA LEU A 168 -10.69 -0.22 14.91
C LEU A 168 -11.39 -0.32 13.55
N ARG A 169 -11.83 -1.51 13.16
CA ARG A 169 -12.53 -1.75 11.90
C ARG A 169 -13.89 -1.05 11.84
N SER A 170 -14.68 -1.16 12.89
CA SER A 170 -16.05 -0.62 12.89
C SER A 170 -16.09 0.88 13.14
N ARG A 171 -15.40 1.39 14.15
CA ARG A 171 -15.43 2.82 14.50
C ARG A 171 -14.51 3.66 13.63
N GLY A 172 -13.38 3.09 13.13
CA GLY A 172 -12.45 3.76 12.26
C GLY A 172 -13.05 4.22 10.93
N GLN A 173 -14.17 3.61 10.50
CA GLN A 173 -14.89 4.05 9.29
C GLN A 173 -15.52 5.45 9.43
N SER A 174 -15.81 5.88 10.64
CA SER A 174 -16.50 7.16 10.91
C SER A 174 -15.61 8.23 11.53
N VAL A 175 -14.53 7.82 12.21
CA VAL A 175 -13.61 8.72 12.91
C VAL A 175 -12.18 8.20 12.72
N PRO A 176 -11.19 9.04 12.37
CA PRO A 176 -9.80 8.63 12.34
C PRO A 176 -9.37 8.05 13.69
N MET A 177 -8.97 6.77 13.67
CA MET A 177 -8.65 6.02 14.86
C MET A 177 -7.43 5.12 14.59
N PHE A 178 -6.54 5.02 15.57
CA PHE A 178 -5.36 4.19 15.50
C PHE A 178 -5.28 3.26 16.69
N GLY A 179 -4.72 2.09 16.48
CA GLY A 179 -4.39 1.16 17.53
C GLY A 179 -2.92 1.29 17.93
N LEU A 180 -2.64 1.20 19.22
CA LEU A 180 -1.29 1.19 19.74
C LEU A 180 -1.13 0.02 20.70
N ALA A 181 -0.07 -0.75 20.53
CA ALA A 181 0.38 -1.78 21.43
C ALA A 181 1.83 -1.50 21.83
N LEU A 182 2.18 -1.72 23.09
CA LEU A 182 3.52 -1.49 23.60
C LEU A 182 4.12 -2.79 24.12
N LYS A 183 5.42 -2.93 23.95
CA LYS A 183 6.18 -4.07 24.46
C LYS A 183 6.08 -4.14 25.99
N ASN A 184 5.81 -5.34 26.51
CA ASN A 184 5.67 -5.62 27.94
C ASN A 184 4.53 -4.84 28.64
N ASP A 185 3.60 -4.26 27.90
CA ASP A 185 2.45 -3.57 28.46
C ASP A 185 1.20 -4.47 28.28
N PRO A 186 0.51 -4.85 29.38
CA PRO A 186 -0.64 -5.76 29.31
C PRO A 186 -1.94 -5.04 28.92
N GLN A 187 -1.88 -4.12 27.95
CA GLN A 187 -3.05 -3.42 27.43
C GLN A 187 -2.86 -2.98 25.99
N TYR A 188 -3.97 -2.76 25.30
CA TYR A 188 -4.04 -2.10 24.01
C TYR A 188 -4.60 -0.69 24.19
N TYR A 189 -4.23 0.22 23.29
CA TYR A 189 -4.70 1.59 23.30
C TYR A 189 -5.41 1.93 21.99
N LEU A 190 -6.61 2.47 22.10
CA LEU A 190 -7.32 3.08 20.97
C LEU A 190 -7.10 4.59 21.02
N LEU A 191 -6.52 5.13 19.98
CA LEU A 191 -6.20 6.54 19.80
C LEU A 191 -7.23 7.14 18.86
N THR A 192 -8.24 7.83 19.38
CA THR A 192 -9.27 8.52 18.58
C THR A 192 -8.84 9.97 18.34
N LEU A 193 -8.69 10.39 17.09
CA LEU A 193 -8.25 11.75 16.76
C LEU A 193 -9.30 12.77 17.24
N ARG A 194 -8.87 13.73 18.08
CA ARG A 194 -9.75 14.79 18.62
C ARG A 194 -10.27 15.67 17.48
N ALA A 195 -11.48 16.18 17.63
CA ALA A 195 -12.17 16.99 16.61
C ALA A 195 -11.32 18.17 16.11
N ALA A 196 -10.59 18.83 17.01
CA ALA A 196 -9.71 19.96 16.69
C ALA A 196 -8.53 19.61 15.74
N HIS A 197 -8.16 18.33 15.67
CA HIS A 197 -7.05 17.85 14.84
C HIS A 197 -7.51 17.11 13.58
N ARG A 198 -8.83 16.95 13.40
CA ARG A 198 -9.38 16.32 12.19
C ARG A 198 -9.22 17.25 10.98
N PRO A 199 -8.85 16.70 9.83
CA PRO A 199 -8.74 17.51 8.62
C PRO A 199 -10.09 18.12 8.26
N SER A 200 -10.07 19.37 7.79
CA SER A 200 -11.29 20.05 7.31
C SER A 200 -11.83 19.38 6.04
N ALA A 201 -13.11 19.63 5.71
CA ALA A 201 -13.70 19.15 4.47
C ALA A 201 -12.99 19.67 3.22
N SER A 202 -12.30 20.83 3.32
CA SER A 202 -11.51 21.44 2.24
C SER A 202 -10.05 20.96 2.18
N ALA A 203 -9.61 20.12 3.13
CA ALA A 203 -8.27 19.55 3.11
C ALA A 203 -8.07 18.65 1.88
N SER A 204 -6.83 18.55 1.40
CA SER A 204 -6.51 17.69 0.27
C SER A 204 -6.90 16.23 0.55
N PRO A 205 -7.26 15.43 -0.47
CA PRO A 205 -7.51 14.01 -0.27
C PRO A 205 -6.37 13.29 0.44
N ARG A 206 -5.12 13.66 0.16
CA ARG A 206 -3.93 13.10 0.80
C ARG A 206 -3.90 13.37 2.31
N ASP A 207 -4.22 14.59 2.72
CA ASP A 207 -4.15 15.00 4.13
C ASP A 207 -5.25 14.36 4.98
N ARG A 208 -6.30 13.84 4.33
CA ARG A 208 -7.41 13.10 4.97
C ARG A 208 -7.15 11.61 5.11
N LEU A 209 -6.09 11.08 4.51
CA LEU A 209 -5.75 9.66 4.64
C LEU A 209 -5.24 9.35 6.05
N ASP A 210 -5.69 8.25 6.63
CA ASP A 210 -5.25 7.78 7.94
C ASP A 210 -3.73 7.63 8.02
N VAL A 211 -3.09 7.17 6.95
CA VAL A 211 -1.63 7.06 6.88
C VAL A 211 -0.92 8.41 6.99
N SER A 212 -1.52 9.48 6.46
CA SER A 212 -0.98 10.84 6.56
C SER A 212 -1.16 11.40 7.97
N LEU A 213 -2.33 11.15 8.56
CA LEU A 213 -2.63 11.55 9.95
C LEU A 213 -1.74 10.80 10.95
N LEU A 214 -1.54 9.50 10.76
CA LEU A 214 -0.63 8.70 11.56
C LEU A 214 0.82 9.21 11.45
N GLN A 215 1.27 9.49 10.22
CA GLN A 215 2.60 10.04 9.97
C GLN A 215 2.78 11.38 10.68
N GLN A 216 1.82 12.28 10.55
CA GLN A 216 1.89 13.64 11.10
C GLN A 216 1.85 13.65 12.64
N HIS A 217 0.96 12.89 13.24
CA HIS A 217 0.63 13.03 14.66
C HIS A 217 1.31 11.99 15.57
N VAL A 218 1.77 10.88 15.02
CA VAL A 218 2.41 9.80 15.80
C VAL A 218 3.84 9.60 15.36
N VAL A 219 4.04 9.20 14.10
CA VAL A 219 5.37 8.78 13.62
C VAL A 219 6.39 9.95 13.67
N ALA A 220 6.01 11.14 13.20
CA ALA A 220 6.90 12.30 13.24
C ALA A 220 7.28 12.72 14.67
N THR A 221 6.44 12.41 15.65
CA THR A 221 6.69 12.70 17.07
C THR A 221 7.59 11.65 17.71
N LEU A 222 7.36 10.36 17.39
CA LEU A 222 8.08 9.23 18.01
C LEU A 222 9.38 8.87 17.27
N CYS A 223 9.44 9.14 15.98
CA CYS A 223 10.59 8.86 15.12
C CYS A 223 10.95 10.12 14.32
N PRO A 224 11.51 11.15 14.96
CA PRO A 224 11.76 12.43 14.32
C PRO A 224 12.89 12.38 13.29
N THR A 225 13.78 11.41 13.34
CA THR A 225 14.89 11.27 12.40
C THR A 225 14.57 10.32 11.26
N GLN A 226 15.15 10.57 10.08
CA GLN A 226 15.00 9.69 8.93
C GLN A 226 15.49 8.26 9.24
N GLN A 227 16.60 8.13 9.97
CA GLN A 227 17.15 6.84 10.36
C GLN A 227 16.17 6.01 11.20
N GLU A 228 15.46 6.63 12.14
CA GLU A 228 14.44 5.96 12.95
C GLU A 228 13.25 5.53 12.09
N GLN A 229 12.83 6.36 11.13
CA GLN A 229 11.75 6.01 10.20
C GLN A 229 12.15 4.87 9.25
N GLU A 230 13.39 4.83 8.80
CA GLU A 230 13.93 3.75 7.96
C GLU A 230 14.07 2.42 8.73
N ALA A 231 14.22 2.48 10.05
CA ALA A 231 14.29 1.30 10.90
C ALA A 231 12.92 0.70 11.27
N MET A 232 11.81 1.33 10.89
CA MET A 232 10.48 0.78 11.11
C MET A 232 10.24 -0.47 10.28
N LEU A 233 9.53 -1.44 10.87
CA LEU A 233 9.02 -2.60 10.15
C LEU A 233 7.58 -2.37 9.73
N TYR A 234 7.18 -3.03 8.65
CA TYR A 234 5.85 -2.89 8.08
C TYR A 234 5.19 -4.26 7.91
N SER A 235 3.94 -4.38 8.34
CA SER A 235 3.13 -5.57 8.11
C SER A 235 1.77 -5.19 7.51
N LYS A 236 1.23 -6.09 6.69
CA LYS A 236 -0.14 -6.01 6.16
C LYS A 236 -1.15 -6.74 7.05
N ASP A 237 -0.64 -7.51 8.01
CA ASP A 237 -1.42 -8.35 8.90
C ASP A 237 -1.37 -7.77 10.32
N ASP A 238 -2.55 -7.50 10.88
CA ASP A 238 -2.72 -6.92 12.21
C ASP A 238 -2.22 -7.85 13.32
N HIS A 239 -2.43 -9.15 13.19
CA HIS A 239 -1.94 -10.14 14.15
C HIS A 239 -0.42 -10.27 14.11
N GLU A 240 0.18 -10.27 12.92
CA GLU A 240 1.64 -10.30 12.75
C GLU A 240 2.29 -9.08 13.40
N ALA A 241 1.79 -7.87 13.13
CA ALA A 241 2.31 -6.64 13.71
C ALA A 241 2.26 -6.67 15.26
N LEU A 242 1.13 -7.07 15.83
CA LEU A 242 0.97 -7.21 17.27
C LEU A 242 1.88 -8.28 17.86
N ASN A 243 2.09 -9.41 17.16
CA ASN A 243 2.99 -10.46 17.60
C ASN A 243 4.46 -9.99 17.60
N TRP A 244 4.89 -9.20 16.62
CA TRP A 244 6.26 -8.65 16.61
C TRP A 244 6.53 -7.77 17.82
N VAL A 245 5.58 -6.94 18.24
CA VAL A 245 5.69 -6.16 19.48
C VAL A 245 5.76 -7.07 20.71
N ARG A 246 4.90 -8.09 20.77
CA ARG A 246 4.87 -9.07 21.90
C ARG A 246 6.14 -9.87 22.02
N GLN A 247 6.71 -10.32 20.92
CA GLN A 247 7.94 -11.11 20.87
C GLN A 247 9.19 -10.24 21.05
N GLY A 248 9.04 -8.91 21.05
CA GLY A 248 10.13 -7.97 21.25
C GLY A 248 10.94 -7.64 20.00
N THR A 249 10.45 -8.01 18.81
CA THR A 249 11.01 -7.54 17.52
C THR A 249 10.78 -6.04 17.36
N GLY A 250 9.65 -5.52 17.87
CA GLY A 250 9.32 -4.11 17.96
C GLY A 250 9.12 -3.66 19.40
N THR A 251 9.04 -2.34 19.59
CA THR A 251 8.77 -1.69 20.90
C THR A 251 7.36 -1.11 20.96
N ALA A 252 6.78 -0.76 19.83
CA ALA A 252 5.39 -0.30 19.66
C ALA A 252 4.88 -0.60 18.25
#